data_aa8d59259b161c48e60b0210b64fe7d0
#
_entry.id   aa8d59259b161c48e60b0210b64fe7d0
#
_cell.length_a   1.000
_cell.length_b   1.000
_cell.length_c   1.000
_cell.angle_alpha   90.00
_cell.angle_beta   90.00
_cell.angle_gamma   90.00
#
_symmetry.space_group_name_H-M   'P 1'
#
loop_
_entity.id
_entity.type
_entity.pdbx_description
1 polymer ?
#
loop_
_entity_poly.entity_id
_entity_poly.type
_entity_poly.pdbx_seq_one_letter_code
_entity_poly.pdbx_strand_id
1 'polypeptide(L)'
;MLAVFLLLLASVASVPPPSRPTPRYCRRCCDHLDPPLSPAPQAAANHMPEIRTIINMTILKGDKGERGDRGTPGKAGVDGPLGLRGVTGPKGSKGDTGAPGDPCKIQQSSFSVGRRKALHSADHYQALIFDTVFVNPGEHFNMFKGKFYCFVPGVYFFNVNIHTWNFKETYLHLMHNERPQVILYTQPSDRSIMQSQSVMLSLELNDEVWVRLYKRQRDNAIYSDDVDVYITFNGHLVAPKV
;
A
#
# COMPACT_ATOMS: atom_id res chain seq x y z
N MET A 1 39.94 1.86 66.26
CA MET A 1 40.42 2.36 64.96
C MET A 1 39.23 2.28 63.96
N LEU A 2 38.56 3.41 63.72
CA LEU A 2 37.42 3.52 62.79
C LEU A 2 37.93 3.75 61.36
N ALA A 3 37.59 2.87 60.42
CA ALA A 3 37.82 3.07 59.00
C ALA A 3 36.60 3.80 58.44
N VAL A 4 36.81 5.03 57.98
CA VAL A 4 35.83 5.83 57.28
C VAL A 4 35.80 5.42 55.78
N PHE A 5 34.70 4.81 55.31
CA PHE A 5 34.48 4.56 53.91
C PHE A 5 33.87 5.81 53.28
N LEU A 6 34.64 6.49 52.47
CA LEU A 6 34.17 7.58 51.58
C LEU A 6 33.45 6.97 50.38
N LEU A 7 32.15 7.10 50.32
CA LEU A 7 31.34 6.80 49.15
C LEU A 7 31.42 7.99 48.15
N LEU A 8 32.18 7.81 47.10
CA LEU A 8 32.16 8.67 45.92
C LEU A 8 30.92 8.31 45.06
N LEU A 9 29.89 9.11 45.19
CA LEU A 9 28.74 9.09 44.24
C LEU A 9 29.17 9.72 42.92
N ALA A 10 29.53 8.91 41.95
CA ALA A 10 29.69 9.35 40.58
C ALA A 10 28.28 9.56 39.97
N SER A 11 27.90 10.82 39.74
CA SER A 11 26.72 11.21 38.99
C SER A 11 26.94 10.85 37.51
N VAL A 12 26.35 9.75 37.07
CA VAL A 12 26.26 9.41 35.65
C VAL A 12 25.23 10.35 35.03
N ALA A 13 25.70 11.35 34.33
CA ALA A 13 24.88 12.17 33.47
C ALA A 13 24.30 11.27 32.36
N SER A 14 23.00 10.98 32.42
CA SER A 14 22.28 10.26 31.38
C SER A 14 22.23 11.11 30.12
N VAL A 15 23.03 10.74 29.12
CA VAL A 15 22.91 11.29 27.75
C VAL A 15 21.56 10.83 27.19
N PRO A 16 20.67 11.73 26.78
CA PRO A 16 19.41 11.33 26.14
C PRO A 16 19.72 10.54 24.86
N PRO A 17 18.97 9.46 24.58
CA PRO A 17 19.17 8.68 23.35
C PRO A 17 18.95 9.58 22.15
N PRO A 18 19.70 9.37 21.03
CA PRO A 18 19.52 10.14 19.80
C PRO A 18 18.06 9.98 19.35
N SER A 19 17.40 11.10 19.16
CA SER A 19 16.04 11.14 18.60
C SER A 19 16.03 10.39 17.26
N ARG A 20 15.22 9.33 17.16
CA ARG A 20 14.98 8.63 15.89
C ARG A 20 14.49 9.67 14.90
N PRO A 21 15.04 9.70 13.67
CA PRO A 21 14.49 10.55 12.64
C PRO A 21 13.04 10.15 12.44
N THR A 22 12.13 11.07 12.70
CA THR A 22 10.71 10.89 12.40
C THR A 22 10.59 10.64 10.90
N PRO A 23 9.93 9.56 10.46
CA PRO A 23 9.71 9.33 9.04
C PRO A 23 8.97 10.55 8.48
N ARG A 24 9.56 11.17 7.47
CA ARG A 24 8.92 12.27 6.75
C ARG A 24 7.76 11.70 5.95
N TYR A 25 6.60 11.64 6.57
CA TYR A 25 5.37 11.37 5.86
C TYR A 25 5.13 12.43 4.80
N CYS A 26 4.69 12.01 3.63
CA CYS A 26 4.11 12.92 2.64
C CYS A 26 2.77 13.46 3.18
N ARG A 27 2.80 14.27 4.23
CA ARG A 27 1.62 14.88 4.85
C ARG A 27 0.88 15.81 3.89
N ARG A 28 1.56 16.33 2.86
CA ARG A 28 0.99 17.32 1.94
C ARG A 28 0.05 16.77 0.86
N CYS A 29 -0.05 15.46 0.68
CA CYS A 29 -1.02 14.93 -0.28
C CYS A 29 -2.46 14.90 0.25
N CYS A 30 -2.67 14.98 1.57
CA CYS A 30 -4.00 14.87 2.19
C CYS A 30 -4.46 16.15 2.92
N ASP A 31 -3.56 17.09 3.23
CA ASP A 31 -3.89 18.25 4.08
C ASP A 31 -4.80 19.32 3.42
N HIS A 32 -5.13 19.16 2.13
CA HIS A 32 -6.01 20.09 1.40
C HIS A 32 -7.44 19.57 1.22
N LEU A 33 -7.79 18.43 1.80
CA LEU A 33 -9.12 17.83 1.65
C LEU A 33 -10.00 17.93 2.91
N ASP A 34 -9.47 18.44 4.02
CA ASP A 34 -10.30 18.70 5.20
C ASP A 34 -10.98 20.05 5.08
N PRO A 35 -12.31 20.10 4.91
CA PRO A 35 -13.06 21.35 5.00
C PRO A 35 -13.04 21.85 6.45
N PRO A 36 -13.01 23.19 6.69
CA PRO A 36 -13.07 23.71 8.04
C PRO A 36 -14.36 23.27 8.73
N LEU A 37 -14.22 22.76 9.95
CA LEU A 37 -15.33 22.35 10.80
C LEU A 37 -16.28 23.51 11.04
N SER A 38 -17.40 23.55 10.32
CA SER A 38 -18.55 24.37 10.65
C SER A 38 -19.60 23.53 11.38
N PRO A 39 -20.27 24.07 12.40
CA PRO A 39 -21.24 23.30 13.18
C PRO A 39 -22.46 22.94 12.36
N ALA A 40 -22.87 21.67 12.48
CA ALA A 40 -23.99 21.09 11.77
C ALA A 40 -25.35 21.69 12.17
N PRO A 41 -26.29 21.83 11.22
CA PRO A 41 -27.72 21.70 11.51
C PRO A 41 -28.20 20.29 11.09
N GLN A 42 -28.96 19.69 12.00
CA GLN A 42 -29.68 18.44 11.78
C GLN A 42 -30.74 18.60 10.69
N ALA A 43 -30.77 17.68 9.72
CA ALA A 43 -32.01 17.26 9.07
C ALA A 43 -31.77 15.94 8.31
N ALA A 44 -32.61 14.99 8.59
CA ALA A 44 -32.66 13.68 7.96
C ALA A 44 -33.04 13.78 6.47
N ALA A 45 -32.32 13.08 5.61
CA ALA A 45 -32.85 12.53 4.37
C ALA A 45 -31.93 11.41 3.88
N ASN A 46 -32.50 10.24 3.66
CA ASN A 46 -31.86 9.08 3.08
C ASN A 46 -31.37 9.39 1.67
N HIS A 47 -30.06 9.62 1.51
CA HIS A 47 -29.39 9.62 0.23
C HIS A 47 -28.23 8.64 0.27
N MET A 48 -28.25 7.65 -0.59
CA MET A 48 -27.06 6.86 -0.91
C MET A 48 -25.94 7.80 -1.29
N PRO A 49 -24.71 7.65 -0.76
CA PRO A 49 -23.59 8.45 -1.17
C PRO A 49 -23.25 8.13 -2.64
N GLU A 50 -23.46 9.09 -3.52
CA GLU A 50 -22.94 9.06 -4.88
C GLU A 50 -21.42 9.22 -4.80
N ILE A 51 -20.67 8.15 -5.00
CA ILE A 51 -19.21 8.18 -5.06
C ILE A 51 -18.84 8.82 -6.40
N ARG A 52 -18.60 10.13 -6.41
CA ARG A 52 -17.97 10.81 -7.55
C ARG A 52 -16.47 10.77 -7.36
N THR A 53 -15.79 10.04 -8.21
CA THR A 53 -14.33 10.10 -8.31
C THR A 53 -13.95 11.43 -8.95
N ILE A 54 -13.66 12.43 -8.15
CA ILE A 54 -13.11 13.69 -8.65
C ILE A 54 -11.60 13.53 -8.75
N ILE A 55 -11.11 13.25 -9.96
CA ILE A 55 -9.67 13.31 -10.24
C ILE A 55 -9.29 14.79 -10.32
N ASN A 56 -8.74 15.33 -9.25
CA ASN A 56 -8.22 16.69 -9.28
C ASN A 56 -6.82 16.69 -9.94
N MET A 57 -6.79 17.04 -11.22
CA MET A 57 -5.55 17.11 -12.01
C MET A 57 -4.53 18.12 -11.46
N THR A 58 -4.92 18.97 -10.53
CA THR A 58 -3.99 19.92 -9.86
C THR A 58 -3.02 19.22 -8.90
N ILE A 59 -3.32 18.00 -8.44
CA ILE A 59 -2.45 17.22 -7.56
C ILE A 59 -1.18 16.74 -8.28
N LEU A 60 -1.21 16.65 -9.62
CA LEU A 60 -0.08 16.21 -10.44
C LEU A 60 0.88 17.35 -10.80
N LYS A 61 0.53 18.60 -10.47
CA LYS A 61 1.37 19.75 -10.75
C LYS A 61 2.12 20.14 -9.47
N GLY A 62 3.43 19.97 -9.47
CA GLY A 62 4.29 20.46 -8.39
C GLY A 62 4.05 21.96 -8.12
N ASP A 63 4.28 22.37 -6.88
CA ASP A 63 4.17 23.77 -6.47
C ASP A 63 5.03 24.66 -7.37
N LYS A 64 4.49 25.83 -7.68
CA LYS A 64 5.24 26.83 -8.44
C LYS A 64 6.47 27.22 -7.62
N GLY A 65 7.68 27.07 -8.20
CA GLY A 65 8.92 27.48 -7.56
C GLY A 65 8.88 28.89 -7.02
N GLU A 66 9.57 29.12 -5.91
CA GLU A 66 9.69 30.44 -5.30
C GLU A 66 10.29 31.43 -6.27
N ARG A 67 9.85 32.68 -6.14
CA ARG A 67 10.36 33.76 -6.97
C ARG A 67 11.83 33.99 -6.64
N GLY A 68 12.72 33.93 -7.62
CA GLY A 68 14.14 34.21 -7.46
C GLY A 68 14.40 35.59 -6.81
N ASP A 69 15.48 35.66 -6.08
CA ASP A 69 15.91 36.87 -5.40
C ASP A 69 16.13 38.04 -6.38
N ARG A 70 15.81 39.22 -5.92
CA ARG A 70 16.02 40.44 -6.70
C ARG A 70 17.51 40.61 -6.94
N GLY A 71 17.94 40.74 -8.21
CA GLY A 71 19.32 41.03 -8.56
C GLY A 71 19.90 42.23 -7.82
N THR A 72 21.16 42.13 -7.48
CA THR A 72 21.89 43.22 -6.82
C THR A 72 21.84 44.49 -7.67
N PRO A 73 21.66 45.68 -7.04
CA PRO A 73 21.73 46.93 -7.75
C PRO A 73 23.07 47.08 -8.51
N GLY A 74 23.00 47.54 -9.74
CA GLY A 74 24.21 47.87 -10.52
C GLY A 74 25.08 48.92 -9.79
N LYS A 75 26.38 48.83 -9.99
CA LYS A 75 27.32 49.83 -9.45
C LYS A 75 26.95 51.22 -9.95
N ALA A 76 26.95 52.16 -9.03
CA ALA A 76 26.76 53.59 -9.38
C ALA A 76 27.81 53.98 -10.42
N GLY A 77 27.34 54.61 -11.50
CA GLY A 77 28.23 55.19 -12.51
C GLY A 77 29.08 56.30 -11.95
N VAL A 78 30.27 56.48 -12.48
CA VAL A 78 31.17 57.61 -12.13
C VAL A 78 30.45 58.89 -12.44
N ASP A 79 30.51 59.87 -11.50
CA ASP A 79 29.94 61.18 -11.68
C ASP A 79 30.49 61.85 -12.90
N GLY A 80 29.74 61.90 -13.96
CA GLY A 80 30.04 62.72 -15.14
C GLY A 80 29.38 64.08 -15.00
N PRO A 81 29.85 65.06 -15.77
CA PRO A 81 29.23 66.38 -15.76
C PRO A 81 27.78 66.26 -16.14
N LEU A 82 26.89 66.65 -15.26
CA LEU A 82 25.41 66.60 -15.27
C LEU A 82 24.81 66.01 -16.57
N GLY A 83 24.92 64.68 -16.72
CA GLY A 83 24.36 63.97 -17.84
C GLY A 83 22.86 63.67 -17.64
N LEU A 84 22.16 63.55 -18.74
CA LEU A 84 20.76 63.09 -18.76
C LEU A 84 20.62 61.80 -17.93
N ARG A 85 19.56 61.72 -17.15
CA ARG A 85 19.21 60.57 -16.34
C ARG A 85 19.31 59.30 -17.19
N GLY A 86 20.23 58.38 -16.83
CA GLY A 86 20.43 57.13 -17.53
C GLY A 86 19.12 56.34 -17.65
N VAL A 87 18.96 55.66 -18.77
CA VAL A 87 17.86 54.75 -18.99
C VAL A 87 17.81 53.72 -17.88
N THR A 88 16.59 53.44 -17.40
CA THR A 88 16.34 52.39 -16.38
C THR A 88 16.99 51.08 -16.87
N GLY A 89 17.81 50.44 -16.05
CA GLY A 89 18.45 49.16 -16.38
C GLY A 89 17.41 48.10 -16.75
N PRO A 90 17.78 47.12 -17.56
CA PRO A 90 16.88 46.05 -17.96
C PRO A 90 16.35 45.33 -16.73
N LYS A 91 15.06 44.95 -16.77
CA LYS A 91 14.42 44.16 -15.73
C LYS A 91 15.21 42.84 -15.57
N GLY A 92 15.54 42.50 -14.33
CA GLY A 92 16.24 41.24 -14.03
C GLY A 92 15.52 40.05 -14.67
N SER A 93 16.28 39.03 -15.06
CA SER A 93 15.72 37.78 -15.59
C SER A 93 14.78 37.12 -14.60
N LYS A 94 13.73 36.47 -15.10
CA LYS A 94 12.83 35.65 -14.29
C LYS A 94 13.65 34.54 -13.64
N GLY A 95 13.47 34.30 -12.33
CA GLY A 95 14.11 33.19 -11.63
C GLY A 95 13.76 31.86 -12.29
N ASP A 96 14.64 30.90 -12.16
CA ASP A 96 14.47 29.55 -12.68
C ASP A 96 13.26 28.88 -12.02
N THR A 97 12.65 27.96 -12.75
CA THR A 97 11.59 27.12 -12.21
C THR A 97 12.19 26.26 -11.10
N GLY A 98 11.53 26.20 -9.93
CA GLY A 98 11.96 25.32 -8.85
C GLY A 98 12.09 23.88 -9.32
N ALA A 99 13.02 23.15 -8.72
CA ALA A 99 13.18 21.72 -8.99
C ALA A 99 11.85 20.97 -8.76
N PRO A 100 11.55 19.96 -9.59
CA PRO A 100 10.42 19.07 -9.32
C PRO A 100 10.55 18.50 -7.90
N GLY A 101 9.44 18.41 -7.17
CA GLY A 101 9.42 17.72 -5.87
C GLY A 101 9.86 16.26 -6.04
N ASP A 102 10.50 15.71 -5.02
CA ASP A 102 10.85 14.29 -5.03
C ASP A 102 9.57 13.45 -5.26
N PRO A 103 9.60 12.48 -6.21
CA PRO A 103 8.46 11.62 -6.45
C PRO A 103 8.15 10.87 -5.16
N CYS A 104 6.92 11.01 -4.68
CA CYS A 104 6.44 10.25 -3.53
C CYS A 104 6.47 8.77 -3.90
N LYS A 105 7.43 8.01 -3.36
CA LYS A 105 7.48 6.56 -3.56
C LYS A 105 6.32 5.94 -2.79
N ILE A 106 5.18 5.81 -3.45
CA ILE A 106 4.06 5.07 -2.90
C ILE A 106 4.48 3.60 -2.86
N GLN A 107 4.59 3.05 -1.65
CA GLN A 107 4.81 1.63 -1.50
C GLN A 107 3.53 0.91 -1.92
N GLN A 108 3.62 0.16 -3.02
CA GLN A 108 2.50 -0.59 -3.56
C GLN A 108 2.85 -2.07 -3.60
N SER A 109 1.88 -2.90 -3.28
CA SER A 109 1.98 -4.33 -3.42
C SER A 109 0.59 -4.87 -3.72
N SER A 110 0.44 -5.53 -4.85
CA SER A 110 -0.83 -6.11 -5.25
C SER A 110 -0.61 -7.24 -6.23
N PHE A 111 -1.57 -8.15 -6.28
CA PHE A 111 -1.63 -9.19 -7.28
C PHE A 111 -3.07 -9.59 -7.58
N SER A 112 -3.29 -10.13 -8.75
CA SER A 112 -4.52 -10.79 -9.16
C SER A 112 -4.15 -11.93 -10.11
N VAL A 113 -4.51 -13.14 -9.70
CA VAL A 113 -4.19 -14.37 -10.44
C VAL A 113 -5.41 -15.25 -10.58
N GLY A 114 -5.41 -16.06 -11.61
CA GLY A 114 -6.48 -16.96 -11.95
C GLY A 114 -6.02 -18.38 -12.21
N ARG A 115 -6.95 -19.32 -12.11
CA ARG A 115 -6.73 -20.73 -12.41
C ARG A 115 -7.85 -21.26 -13.28
N ARG A 116 -7.48 -21.89 -14.39
CA ARG A 116 -8.40 -22.51 -15.35
C ARG A 116 -8.53 -24.03 -15.17
N LYS A 117 -7.69 -24.64 -14.36
CA LYS A 117 -7.68 -26.11 -14.19
C LYS A 117 -8.38 -26.51 -12.91
N ALA A 118 -9.19 -27.52 -13.00
CA ALA A 118 -9.77 -28.17 -11.85
C ALA A 118 -8.70 -28.75 -10.90
N LEU A 119 -9.06 -28.99 -9.65
CA LEU A 119 -8.18 -29.62 -8.69
C LEU A 119 -8.98 -30.58 -7.81
N HIS A 120 -8.53 -31.83 -7.72
CA HIS A 120 -9.02 -32.84 -6.80
C HIS A 120 -8.06 -33.04 -5.63
N SER A 121 -8.61 -33.39 -4.47
CA SER A 121 -7.81 -33.68 -3.29
C SER A 121 -6.90 -34.91 -3.50
N ALA A 122 -5.70 -34.84 -2.95
CA ALA A 122 -4.75 -35.94 -2.84
C ALA A 122 -4.54 -36.33 -1.37
N ASP A 123 -3.68 -37.30 -1.11
CA ASP A 123 -3.42 -37.76 0.27
C ASP A 123 -2.66 -36.75 1.13
N HIS A 124 -2.23 -35.67 0.52
CA HIS A 124 -1.55 -34.56 1.16
C HIS A 124 -2.25 -33.22 0.86
N TYR A 125 -1.94 -32.20 1.64
CA TYR A 125 -2.37 -30.84 1.36
C TYR A 125 -1.73 -30.33 0.08
N GLN A 126 -2.52 -29.71 -0.80
CA GLN A 126 -2.05 -29.20 -2.07
C GLN A 126 -2.15 -27.67 -2.10
N ALA A 127 -1.04 -26.99 -2.36
CA ALA A 127 -1.09 -25.57 -2.68
C ALA A 127 -1.85 -25.35 -3.99
N LEU A 128 -2.69 -24.34 -3.99
CA LEU A 128 -3.42 -23.93 -5.20
C LEU A 128 -2.47 -23.17 -6.12
N ILE A 129 -2.09 -23.79 -7.23
CA ILE A 129 -1.24 -23.17 -8.24
C ILE A 129 -2.12 -22.46 -9.27
N PHE A 130 -1.77 -21.24 -9.62
CA PHE A 130 -2.47 -20.42 -10.59
C PHE A 130 -1.73 -20.41 -11.93
N ASP A 131 -2.45 -20.32 -13.03
CA ASP A 131 -1.91 -20.40 -14.39
C ASP A 131 -2.14 -19.12 -15.20
N THR A 132 -2.89 -18.18 -14.66
CA THR A 132 -3.24 -16.93 -15.31
C THR A 132 -2.85 -15.76 -14.41
N VAL A 133 -2.13 -14.78 -14.98
CA VAL A 133 -1.79 -13.53 -14.29
C VAL A 133 -2.64 -12.41 -14.88
N PHE A 134 -3.43 -11.74 -14.06
CA PHE A 134 -4.10 -10.49 -14.43
C PHE A 134 -3.23 -9.29 -14.08
N VAL A 135 -2.73 -9.27 -12.83
CA VAL A 135 -1.87 -8.20 -12.30
C VAL A 135 -0.89 -8.80 -11.30
N ASN A 136 0.40 -8.49 -11.43
CA ASN A 136 1.42 -8.88 -10.44
C ASN A 136 2.62 -7.90 -10.49
N PRO A 137 2.42 -6.60 -10.20
CA PRO A 137 3.50 -5.64 -10.19
C PRO A 137 4.51 -5.99 -9.10
N GLY A 138 5.80 -5.92 -9.42
CA GLY A 138 6.89 -6.28 -8.50
C GLY A 138 7.07 -7.78 -8.26
N GLU A 139 6.28 -8.64 -8.95
CA GLU A 139 6.39 -10.10 -8.87
C GLU A 139 6.25 -10.68 -7.45
N HIS A 140 5.47 -10.01 -6.60
CA HIS A 140 5.25 -10.42 -5.21
C HIS A 140 4.47 -11.73 -5.09
N PHE A 141 3.77 -12.17 -6.14
CA PHE A 141 3.12 -13.46 -6.21
C PHE A 141 3.95 -14.43 -7.06
N ASN A 142 4.38 -15.53 -6.45
CA ASN A 142 5.13 -16.59 -7.15
C ASN A 142 4.16 -17.60 -7.77
N MET A 143 4.03 -17.58 -9.08
CA MET A 143 3.13 -18.45 -9.85
C MET A 143 3.47 -19.94 -9.73
N PHE A 144 4.75 -20.30 -9.58
CA PHE A 144 5.19 -21.70 -9.48
C PHE A 144 4.87 -22.32 -8.13
N LYS A 145 4.89 -21.52 -7.07
CA LYS A 145 4.58 -21.97 -5.71
C LYS A 145 3.13 -21.69 -5.30
N GLY A 146 2.40 -20.83 -6.05
CA GLY A 146 1.06 -20.40 -5.70
C GLY A 146 1.02 -19.56 -4.42
N LYS A 147 2.08 -18.79 -4.14
CA LYS A 147 2.25 -18.04 -2.90
C LYS A 147 2.54 -16.57 -3.14
N PHE A 148 1.90 -15.70 -2.39
CA PHE A 148 2.27 -14.31 -2.23
C PHE A 148 3.35 -14.18 -1.16
N TYR A 149 4.34 -13.31 -1.41
CA TYR A 149 5.41 -12.95 -0.48
C TYR A 149 5.31 -11.48 -0.10
N CYS A 150 5.33 -11.19 1.17
CA CYS A 150 5.27 -9.82 1.68
C CYS A 150 6.64 -9.14 1.59
N PHE A 151 6.82 -8.21 0.67
CA PHE A 151 8.00 -7.35 0.57
C PHE A 151 7.79 -5.97 1.17
N VAL A 152 6.55 -5.59 1.42
CA VAL A 152 6.17 -4.33 2.06
C VAL A 152 5.33 -4.67 3.27
N PRO A 153 5.89 -4.62 4.51
CA PRO A 153 5.12 -4.88 5.72
C PRO A 153 3.91 -3.96 5.84
N GLY A 154 2.79 -4.50 6.30
CA GLY A 154 1.57 -3.71 6.41
C GLY A 154 0.30 -4.53 6.53
N VAL A 155 -0.83 -3.85 6.42
CA VAL A 155 -2.16 -4.49 6.39
C VAL A 155 -2.54 -4.75 4.94
N TYR A 156 -2.87 -5.99 4.65
CA TYR A 156 -3.26 -6.46 3.32
C TYR A 156 -4.70 -6.97 3.32
N PHE A 157 -5.40 -6.72 2.24
CA PHE A 157 -6.68 -7.36 1.93
C PHE A 157 -6.44 -8.50 0.95
N PHE A 158 -7.02 -9.66 1.24
CA PHE A 158 -7.02 -10.83 0.37
C PHE A 158 -8.45 -11.27 0.07
N ASN A 159 -8.68 -11.75 -1.15
CA ASN A 159 -9.94 -12.34 -1.56
C ASN A 159 -9.68 -13.57 -2.44
N VAL A 160 -10.37 -14.66 -2.13
CA VAL A 160 -10.34 -15.90 -2.90
C VAL A 160 -11.75 -16.19 -3.40
N ASN A 161 -11.88 -16.41 -4.71
CA ASN A 161 -13.10 -16.89 -5.33
C ASN A 161 -12.85 -18.27 -5.90
N ILE A 162 -13.78 -19.17 -5.67
CA ILE A 162 -13.72 -20.55 -6.16
C ILE A 162 -15.06 -20.95 -6.75
N HIS A 163 -15.03 -21.95 -7.61
CA HIS A 163 -16.23 -22.62 -8.10
C HIS A 163 -16.25 -24.05 -7.52
N THR A 164 -17.35 -24.41 -6.89
CA THR A 164 -17.51 -25.74 -6.31
C THR A 164 -17.75 -26.77 -7.40
N TRP A 165 -17.51 -28.04 -7.10
CA TRP A 165 -17.79 -29.15 -8.00
C TRP A 165 -19.02 -29.93 -7.55
N ASN A 166 -19.91 -30.27 -8.48
CA ASN A 166 -21.12 -31.05 -8.17
C ASN A 166 -20.74 -32.37 -7.48
N PHE A 167 -21.47 -32.71 -6.42
CA PHE A 167 -21.31 -33.90 -5.61
C PHE A 167 -19.96 -34.04 -4.90
N LYS A 168 -19.12 -32.99 -4.93
CA LYS A 168 -17.85 -32.95 -4.20
C LYS A 168 -17.90 -31.94 -3.06
N GLU A 169 -17.21 -32.27 -1.99
CA GLU A 169 -16.97 -31.30 -0.92
C GLU A 169 -15.97 -30.25 -1.39
N THR A 170 -16.10 -29.03 -0.94
CA THR A 170 -15.11 -28.00 -1.14
C THR A 170 -14.54 -27.58 0.20
N TYR A 171 -13.24 -27.79 0.40
CA TYR A 171 -12.59 -27.46 1.65
C TYR A 171 -11.20 -26.90 1.40
N LEU A 172 -11.05 -25.59 1.45
CA LEU A 172 -9.79 -24.88 1.28
C LEU A 172 -9.47 -24.05 2.51
N HIS A 173 -8.18 -23.82 2.69
CA HIS A 173 -7.66 -22.88 3.67
C HIS A 173 -6.93 -21.73 2.96
N LEU A 174 -7.21 -20.51 3.36
CA LEU A 174 -6.27 -19.40 3.16
C LEU A 174 -5.26 -19.45 4.31
N MET A 175 -4.01 -19.52 3.95
CA MET A 175 -2.87 -19.70 4.85
C MET A 175 -2.10 -18.40 5.01
N HIS A 176 -1.67 -18.10 6.22
CA HIS A 176 -0.61 -17.15 6.52
C HIS A 176 0.55 -17.94 7.10
N ASN A 177 1.65 -17.98 6.38
CA ASN A 177 2.74 -18.91 6.64
C ASN A 177 2.21 -20.34 6.75
N GLU A 178 2.46 -21.02 7.85
CA GLU A 178 1.97 -22.39 8.10
C GLU A 178 0.62 -22.46 8.86
N ARG A 179 -0.02 -21.32 9.13
CA ARG A 179 -1.27 -21.26 9.91
C ARG A 179 -2.48 -20.97 9.03
N PRO A 180 -3.55 -21.78 9.10
CA PRO A 180 -4.80 -21.45 8.44
C PRO A 180 -5.45 -20.24 9.13
N GLN A 181 -5.90 -19.27 8.32
CA GLN A 181 -6.57 -18.06 8.80
C GLN A 181 -8.07 -18.14 8.59
N VAL A 182 -8.49 -18.46 7.39
CA VAL A 182 -9.91 -18.61 7.04
C VAL A 182 -10.13 -19.85 6.18
N ILE A 183 -11.35 -20.33 6.18
CA ILE A 183 -11.78 -21.55 5.53
C ILE A 183 -12.84 -21.21 4.48
N LEU A 184 -12.70 -21.81 3.29
CA LEU A 184 -13.78 -21.89 2.31
C LEU A 184 -14.29 -23.32 2.37
N TYR A 185 -15.54 -23.48 2.79
CA TYR A 185 -16.16 -24.79 2.98
C TYR A 185 -17.56 -24.85 2.38
N THR A 186 -17.83 -25.88 1.63
CA THR A 186 -19.16 -26.18 1.10
C THR A 186 -19.37 -27.69 1.12
N GLN A 187 -20.54 -28.09 1.59
CA GLN A 187 -20.97 -29.48 1.54
C GLN A 187 -21.25 -29.92 0.09
N PRO A 188 -21.14 -31.23 -0.20
CA PRO A 188 -21.55 -31.76 -1.49
C PRO A 188 -22.98 -31.35 -1.86
N SER A 189 -23.18 -30.91 -3.09
CA SER A 189 -24.47 -30.51 -3.62
C SER A 189 -24.59 -30.96 -5.08
N ASP A 190 -25.80 -31.11 -5.56
CA ASP A 190 -26.11 -31.36 -6.97
C ASP A 190 -25.92 -30.11 -7.84
N ARG A 191 -25.72 -28.96 -7.20
CA ARG A 191 -25.46 -27.68 -7.88
C ARG A 191 -24.11 -27.12 -7.49
N SER A 192 -23.36 -26.72 -8.49
CA SER A 192 -22.14 -25.95 -8.28
C SER A 192 -22.47 -24.45 -8.11
N ILE A 193 -21.70 -23.79 -7.27
CA ILE A 193 -21.84 -22.36 -6.98
C ILE A 193 -20.47 -21.68 -6.95
N MET A 194 -20.48 -20.38 -7.19
CA MET A 194 -19.33 -19.53 -6.89
C MET A 194 -19.32 -19.21 -5.39
N GLN A 195 -18.17 -19.35 -4.77
CA GLN A 195 -17.95 -19.03 -3.38
C GLN A 195 -16.78 -18.05 -3.24
N SER A 196 -16.92 -17.11 -2.31
CA SER A 196 -15.90 -16.09 -2.05
C SER A 196 -15.63 -16.00 -0.56
N GLN A 197 -14.35 -15.81 -0.22
CA GLN A 197 -13.91 -15.50 1.13
C GLN A 197 -12.83 -14.41 1.10
N SER A 198 -12.97 -13.46 2.01
CA SER A 198 -12.00 -12.36 2.13
C SER A 198 -11.53 -12.20 3.57
N VAL A 199 -10.32 -11.63 3.72
CA VAL A 199 -9.72 -11.37 5.03
C VAL A 199 -8.73 -10.23 4.93
N MET A 200 -8.57 -9.48 6.01
CA MET A 200 -7.45 -8.56 6.19
C MET A 200 -6.43 -9.18 7.14
N LEU A 201 -5.16 -9.14 6.76
CA LEU A 201 -4.04 -9.66 7.54
C LEU A 201 -2.97 -8.59 7.72
N SER A 202 -2.41 -8.53 8.92
CA SER A 202 -1.19 -7.77 9.15
C SER A 202 0.00 -8.66 8.84
N LEU A 203 0.84 -8.24 7.88
CA LEU A 203 1.97 -9.01 7.41
C LEU A 203 3.29 -8.32 7.73
N GLU A 204 4.27 -9.12 8.10
CA GLU A 204 5.66 -8.72 8.25
C GLU A 204 6.46 -9.04 6.97
N LEU A 205 7.70 -8.55 6.91
CA LEU A 205 8.59 -8.84 5.80
C LEU A 205 8.82 -10.36 5.67
N ASN A 206 8.72 -10.89 4.44
CA ASN A 206 8.84 -12.29 4.08
C ASN A 206 7.68 -13.21 4.55
N ASP A 207 6.62 -12.68 5.10
CA ASP A 207 5.41 -13.48 5.33
C ASP A 207 4.84 -14.01 4.01
N GLU A 208 4.30 -15.22 4.04
CA GLU A 208 3.68 -15.89 2.90
C GLU A 208 2.17 -15.98 3.08
N VAL A 209 1.41 -15.66 2.01
CA VAL A 209 -0.03 -15.90 1.97
C VAL A 209 -0.37 -16.75 0.76
N TRP A 210 -1.12 -17.84 0.98
CA TRP A 210 -1.41 -18.81 -0.05
C TRP A 210 -2.70 -19.59 0.26
N VAL A 211 -3.21 -20.29 -0.75
CA VAL A 211 -4.40 -21.12 -0.63
C VAL A 211 -4.01 -22.59 -0.78
N ARG A 212 -4.62 -23.43 0.05
CA ARG A 212 -4.43 -24.89 -0.08
C ARG A 212 -5.74 -25.63 -0.09
N LEU A 213 -5.81 -26.68 -0.90
CA LEU A 213 -6.87 -27.66 -0.87
C LEU A 213 -6.61 -28.67 0.27
N TYR A 214 -7.64 -29.03 1.02
CA TYR A 214 -7.55 -30.02 2.08
C TYR A 214 -7.26 -31.42 1.51
N LYS A 215 -6.55 -32.24 2.26
CA LYS A 215 -6.18 -33.60 1.82
C LYS A 215 -7.37 -34.53 1.70
N ARG A 216 -7.21 -35.68 1.04
CA ARG A 216 -8.25 -36.62 0.64
C ARG A 216 -9.04 -37.27 1.80
N GLN A 217 -8.82 -37.01 3.06
CA GLN A 217 -9.71 -37.48 4.12
C GLN A 217 -11.18 -37.16 3.83
N ARG A 218 -11.41 -36.19 2.93
CA ARG A 218 -12.68 -35.79 2.34
C ARG A 218 -12.51 -35.76 0.84
N ASP A 219 -13.46 -36.31 0.09
CA ASP A 219 -13.46 -36.25 -1.38
C ASP A 219 -13.79 -34.83 -1.83
N ASN A 220 -12.80 -33.94 -1.70
CA ASN A 220 -12.99 -32.53 -2.00
C ASN A 220 -12.31 -32.12 -3.29
N ALA A 221 -12.95 -31.20 -4.00
CA ALA A 221 -12.48 -30.70 -5.29
C ALA A 221 -13.01 -29.28 -5.54
N ILE A 222 -12.33 -28.61 -6.45
CA ILE A 222 -12.77 -27.33 -7.03
C ILE A 222 -12.82 -27.47 -8.55
N TYR A 223 -13.87 -26.88 -9.13
CA TYR A 223 -14.08 -26.93 -10.57
C TYR A 223 -13.45 -25.74 -11.26
N SER A 224 -12.86 -26.00 -12.38
CA SER A 224 -12.58 -25.05 -13.46
C SER A 224 -12.43 -25.82 -14.75
N ASP A 225 -12.58 -25.17 -15.87
CA ASP A 225 -12.30 -25.74 -17.19
C ASP A 225 -11.11 -25.02 -17.83
N ASP A 226 -10.65 -25.53 -18.95
CA ASP A 226 -9.47 -24.98 -19.63
C ASP A 226 -9.78 -23.66 -20.39
N VAL A 227 -11.04 -23.23 -20.45
CA VAL A 227 -11.50 -22.07 -21.21
C VAL A 227 -11.63 -20.84 -20.32
N ASP A 228 -12.44 -20.95 -19.25
CA ASP A 228 -12.81 -19.83 -18.42
C ASP A 228 -12.07 -19.83 -17.06
N VAL A 229 -11.85 -18.65 -16.53
CA VAL A 229 -11.23 -18.50 -15.20
C VAL A 229 -12.32 -18.42 -14.14
N TYR A 230 -12.62 -19.55 -13.50
CA TYR A 230 -13.58 -19.62 -12.39
C TYR A 230 -12.94 -19.36 -11.03
N ILE A 231 -11.64 -19.57 -10.91
CA ILE A 231 -10.95 -19.51 -9.63
C ILE A 231 -9.99 -18.32 -9.68
N THR A 232 -10.10 -17.40 -8.72
CA THR A 232 -9.22 -16.23 -8.63
C THR A 232 -8.70 -16.05 -7.20
N PHE A 233 -7.50 -15.54 -7.09
CA PHE A 233 -6.90 -15.09 -5.84
C PHE A 233 -6.32 -13.70 -6.03
N ASN A 234 -6.73 -12.79 -5.16
CA ASN A 234 -6.38 -11.38 -5.24
C ASN A 234 -5.86 -10.90 -3.90
N GLY A 235 -4.90 -10.00 -3.92
CA GLY A 235 -4.43 -9.33 -2.71
C GLY A 235 -3.83 -7.97 -3.02
N HIS A 236 -3.96 -7.05 -2.08
CA HIS A 236 -3.33 -5.74 -2.19
C HIS A 236 -3.05 -5.14 -0.82
N LEU A 237 -2.04 -4.29 -0.79
CA LEU A 237 -1.68 -3.50 0.38
C LEU A 237 -2.75 -2.42 0.63
N VAL A 238 -3.32 -2.43 1.82
CA VAL A 238 -4.29 -1.41 2.29
C VAL A 238 -3.56 -0.25 2.95
N ALA A 239 -2.63 -0.59 3.86
CA ALA A 239 -1.83 0.39 4.56
C ALA A 239 -0.44 -0.19 4.87
N PRO A 240 0.66 0.50 4.52
CA PRO A 240 1.99 0.06 4.91
C PRO A 240 2.17 0.19 6.42
N LYS A 241 3.01 -0.68 7.00
CA LYS A 241 3.44 -0.55 8.38
C LYS A 241 4.39 0.63 8.50
N VAL A 242 4.12 1.45 9.45
CA VAL A 242 4.88 2.67 9.76
C VAL A 242 6.03 2.36 10.71
#